data_3afda9bc4e5fa6dcaceaafc6317f39a9
#
_entry.id   3afda9bc4e5fa6dcaceaafc6317f39a9
#
_cell.length_a   1.000
_cell.length_b   1.000
_cell.length_c   1.000
_cell.angle_alpha   90.00
_cell.angle_beta   90.00
_cell.angle_gamma   90.00
#
_symmetry.space_group_name_H-M   'P 1'
#
loop_
_entity.id
_entity.type
_entity.pdbx_description
1 polymer ?
#
loop_
_entity_poly.entity_id
_entity_poly.type
_entity_poly.pdbx_seq_one_letter_code
_entity_poly.pdbx_strand_id
1 'polypeptide(L)'
;MSFTDDEDKNSVSLTGAVCKKPNLRKTPMGRQICDIMLAVNRRYGRSDYLPCIAWGRLAENASELKIGDTITLEGRIQSRKYIKTENGIATERTAFEVSIVSIAT
;
A
#
# COMPACT_ATOMS: atom_id res chain seq x y z
N MET A 1 -11.97 29.23 -7.54
CA MET A 1 -11.37 28.47 -6.45
C MET A 1 -9.91 28.86 -6.33
N SER A 2 -9.47 29.06 -5.11
CA SER A 2 -8.07 29.41 -4.86
C SER A 2 -7.28 28.18 -4.47
N PHE A 3 -6.06 28.07 -4.97
CA PHE A 3 -5.12 27.02 -4.60
C PHE A 3 -3.93 27.53 -3.84
N THR A 4 -3.94 28.82 -3.49
CA THR A 4 -2.72 29.48 -3.10
C THR A 4 -2.18 29.07 -1.74
N ASP A 5 -3.06 28.87 -0.76
CA ASP A 5 -2.64 28.72 0.62
C ASP A 5 -3.05 27.40 1.25
N ASP A 6 -3.88 26.64 0.55
CA ASP A 6 -4.37 25.36 1.07
C ASP A 6 -3.66 24.22 0.38
N GLU A 7 -2.92 23.49 1.15
CA GLU A 7 -2.35 22.24 0.65
C GLU A 7 -3.43 21.16 0.70
N ASP A 8 -3.46 20.36 -0.34
CA ASP A 8 -4.27 19.17 -0.31
C ASP A 8 -3.74 18.22 0.74
N LYS A 9 -4.64 17.55 1.42
CA LYS A 9 -4.27 16.62 2.47
C LYS A 9 -4.58 15.20 2.05
N ASN A 10 -3.61 14.33 2.24
CA ASN A 10 -3.75 12.91 1.97
C ASN A 10 -2.81 12.19 2.93
N SER A 11 -3.34 11.82 4.06
CA SER A 11 -2.57 11.21 5.14
C SER A 11 -3.34 10.07 5.75
N VAL A 12 -2.67 8.95 5.92
CA VAL A 12 -3.27 7.73 6.46
C VAL A 12 -2.36 7.20 7.56
N SER A 13 -2.96 6.83 8.68
CA SER A 13 -2.28 6.13 9.76
C SER A 13 -3.02 4.83 10.01
N LEU A 14 -2.33 3.71 9.90
CA LEU A 14 -2.93 2.39 10.00
C LEU A 14 -2.15 1.51 10.95
N THR A 15 -2.87 0.76 11.78
CA THR A 15 -2.30 -0.30 12.59
C THR A 15 -3.01 -1.59 12.23
N GLY A 16 -2.26 -2.63 11.92
CA GLY A 16 -2.84 -3.90 11.53
C GLY A 16 -1.80 -4.99 11.44
N ALA A 17 -2.23 -6.14 10.96
CA ALA A 17 -1.38 -7.31 10.83
C ALA A 17 -1.02 -7.57 9.38
N VAL A 18 0.22 -7.94 9.14
CA VAL A 18 0.66 -8.41 7.84
C VAL A 18 -0.03 -9.76 7.59
N CYS A 19 -0.84 -9.85 6.54
CA CYS A 19 -1.63 -11.05 6.28
C CYS A 19 -1.19 -11.87 5.08
N LYS A 20 -0.20 -11.39 4.34
CA LYS A 20 0.44 -12.12 3.25
C LYS A 20 1.95 -11.90 3.33
N LYS A 21 2.72 -12.84 2.81
CA LYS A 21 4.16 -12.66 2.74
C LYS A 21 4.47 -11.43 1.89
N PRO A 22 5.25 -10.47 2.43
CA PRO A 22 5.64 -9.30 1.65
C PRO A 22 6.37 -9.70 0.37
N ASN A 23 6.09 -9.01 -0.72
CA ASN A 23 6.66 -9.30 -2.02
C ASN A 23 7.61 -8.19 -2.44
N LEU A 24 8.92 -8.47 -2.35
CA LEU A 24 9.96 -7.54 -2.77
C LEU A 24 10.23 -7.75 -4.26
N ARG A 25 10.16 -6.68 -5.03
CA ARG A 25 10.38 -6.72 -6.47
C ARG A 25 11.08 -5.44 -6.93
N LYS A 26 11.55 -5.41 -8.16
CA LYS A 26 12.16 -4.23 -8.74
C LYS A 26 11.36 -3.73 -9.93
N THR A 27 11.33 -2.41 -10.10
CA THR A 27 10.79 -1.82 -11.30
C THR A 27 11.76 -2.03 -12.47
N PRO A 28 11.30 -1.83 -13.71
CA PRO A 28 12.21 -1.87 -14.86
C PRO A 28 13.41 -0.92 -14.74
N MET A 29 13.26 0.15 -13.98
CA MET A 29 14.36 1.09 -13.74
C MET A 29 15.24 0.72 -12.55
N GLY A 30 15.01 -0.45 -11.94
CA GLY A 30 15.83 -0.96 -10.85
C GLY A 30 15.47 -0.48 -9.47
N ARG A 31 14.36 0.24 -9.31
CA ARG A 31 13.91 0.70 -8.02
C ARG A 31 13.22 -0.42 -7.26
N GLN A 32 13.55 -0.58 -5.99
CA GLN A 32 12.94 -1.61 -5.16
C GLN A 32 11.55 -1.21 -4.69
N ILE A 33 10.65 -2.18 -4.71
CA ILE A 33 9.27 -2.01 -4.25
C ILE A 33 8.94 -3.23 -3.41
N CYS A 34 8.21 -3.02 -2.31
CA CYS A 34 7.66 -4.13 -1.54
C CYS A 34 6.15 -3.95 -1.40
N ASP A 35 5.42 -4.96 -1.83
CA ASP A 35 3.96 -5.01 -1.67
C ASP A 35 3.63 -5.70 -0.36
N ILE A 36 2.78 -5.07 0.44
CA ILE A 36 2.31 -5.57 1.72
C ILE A 36 0.80 -5.57 1.72
N MET A 37 0.19 -6.65 2.19
CA MET A 37 -1.24 -6.66 2.46
C MET A 37 -1.43 -6.54 3.97
N LEU A 38 -2.10 -5.48 4.39
CA LEU A 38 -2.36 -5.19 5.79
C LEU A 38 -3.82 -5.48 6.13
N ALA A 39 -4.04 -6.28 7.17
CA ALA A 39 -5.37 -6.53 7.68
C ALA A 39 -5.62 -5.60 8.86
N VAL A 40 -6.60 -4.72 8.71
CA VAL A 40 -6.98 -3.76 9.75
C VAL A 40 -8.36 -4.16 10.27
N ASN A 41 -8.42 -4.46 11.56
CA ASN A 41 -9.66 -4.92 12.15
C ASN A 41 -10.64 -3.77 12.35
N ARG A 42 -11.89 -4.04 12.00
CA ARG A 42 -13.01 -3.18 12.37
C ARG A 42 -13.58 -3.64 13.69
N ARG A 43 -14.38 -2.79 14.31
CA ARG A 43 -15.27 -3.24 15.38
C ARG A 43 -16.17 -4.35 14.84
N TYR A 44 -16.61 -5.23 15.68
CA TYR A 44 -17.56 -6.29 15.35
C TYR A 44 -17.01 -7.40 14.42
N GLY A 45 -15.72 -7.63 14.47
CA GLY A 45 -15.13 -8.84 13.91
C GLY A 45 -14.86 -8.86 12.42
N ARG A 46 -14.97 -7.71 11.75
CA ARG A 46 -14.59 -7.61 10.33
C ARG A 46 -13.20 -7.04 10.19
N SER A 47 -12.57 -7.33 9.06
CA SER A 47 -11.27 -6.77 8.72
C SER A 47 -11.31 -6.15 7.34
N ASP A 48 -10.57 -5.07 7.19
CA ASP A 48 -10.29 -4.49 5.88
C ASP A 48 -8.90 -4.95 5.46
N TYR A 49 -8.77 -5.37 4.21
CA TYR A 49 -7.52 -5.82 3.64
C TYR A 49 -7.02 -4.74 2.70
N LEU A 50 -5.95 -4.08 3.10
CA LEU A 50 -5.49 -2.87 2.44
C LEU A 50 -4.15 -3.12 1.76
N PRO A 51 -4.08 -2.97 0.42
CA PRO A 51 -2.81 -3.09 -0.28
C PRO A 51 -1.94 -1.87 0.01
N CYS A 52 -0.71 -2.13 0.40
CA CYS A 52 0.26 -1.09 0.72
C CYS A 52 1.53 -1.32 -0.08
N ILE A 53 2.24 -0.24 -0.38
CA ILE A 53 3.46 -0.31 -1.16
C ILE A 53 4.55 0.53 -0.49
N ALA A 54 5.73 -0.07 -0.35
CA ALA A 54 6.92 0.60 0.16
C ALA A 54 7.96 0.71 -0.96
N TRP A 55 8.78 1.74 -0.90
CA TRP A 55 9.76 2.06 -1.94
C TRP A 55 11.17 2.14 -1.36
N GLY A 56 12.16 1.77 -2.16
CA GLY A 56 13.57 1.96 -1.83
C GLY A 56 14.00 1.20 -0.58
N ARG A 57 14.70 1.88 0.32
CA ARG A 57 15.18 1.24 1.54
C ARG A 57 14.03 0.75 2.43
N LEU A 58 12.95 1.49 2.46
CA LEU A 58 11.78 1.08 3.22
C LEU A 58 11.22 -0.24 2.68
N ALA A 59 11.30 -0.47 1.37
CA ALA A 59 10.90 -1.73 0.76
C ALA A 59 11.76 -2.89 1.24
N GLU A 60 13.08 -2.67 1.35
CA GLU A 60 13.97 -3.71 1.88
C GLU A 60 13.60 -4.07 3.31
N ASN A 61 13.36 -3.07 4.15
CA ASN A 61 12.98 -3.29 5.55
C ASN A 61 11.64 -4.01 5.62
N ALA A 62 10.68 -3.58 4.81
CA ALA A 62 9.35 -4.18 4.79
C ALA A 62 9.37 -5.64 4.34
N SER A 63 10.31 -6.02 3.50
CA SER A 63 10.41 -7.38 3.00
C SER A 63 10.75 -8.40 4.09
N GLU A 64 11.25 -7.93 5.21
CA GLU A 64 11.60 -8.79 6.35
C GLU A 64 10.43 -9.04 7.30
N LEU A 65 9.32 -8.34 7.11
CA LEU A 65 8.13 -8.55 7.91
C LEU A 65 7.56 -9.94 7.66
N LYS A 66 6.95 -10.49 8.69
CA LYS A 66 6.37 -11.83 8.62
C LYS A 66 4.86 -11.77 8.77
N ILE A 67 4.19 -12.76 8.19
CA ILE A 67 2.75 -12.92 8.38
C ILE A 67 2.46 -12.98 9.87
N GLY A 68 1.50 -12.18 10.31
CA GLY A 68 1.12 -12.06 11.71
C GLY A 68 1.76 -10.91 12.45
N ASP A 69 2.82 -10.30 11.90
CA ASP A 69 3.42 -9.13 12.53
C ASP A 69 2.41 -7.99 12.58
N THR A 70 2.30 -7.36 13.74
CA THR A 70 1.50 -6.15 13.90
C THR A 70 2.39 -4.94 13.67
N ILE A 71 1.97 -4.09 12.77
CA ILE A 71 2.73 -2.89 12.42
C ILE A 71 1.81 -1.66 12.45
N THR A 72 2.42 -0.52 12.67
CA THR A 72 1.77 0.78 12.48
C THR A 72 2.49 1.48 11.36
N LEU A 73 1.74 1.95 10.37
CA LEU A 73 2.33 2.67 9.25
C LEU A 73 1.69 4.02 9.05
N GLU A 74 2.47 4.91 8.50
CA GLU A 74 2.02 6.21 8.04
C GLU A 74 2.22 6.26 6.54
N GLY A 75 1.29 6.85 5.83
CA GLY A 75 1.38 6.94 4.39
C GLY A 75 0.30 7.82 3.79
N ARG A 76 0.08 7.62 2.53
CA ARG A 76 -0.94 8.34 1.78
C ARG A 76 -1.63 7.36 0.83
N ILE A 77 -2.86 7.67 0.46
CA ILE A 77 -3.58 6.88 -0.52
C ILE A 77 -3.18 7.37 -1.91
N GLN A 78 -2.90 6.44 -2.80
CA GLN A 78 -2.65 6.76 -4.20
C GLN A 78 -3.48 5.84 -5.09
N SER A 79 -3.81 6.34 -6.26
CA SER A 79 -4.47 5.54 -7.28
C SER A 79 -3.48 5.26 -8.40
N ARG A 80 -3.68 4.14 -9.07
CA ARG A 80 -2.96 3.84 -10.29
C ARG A 80 -3.88 3.15 -11.27
N LYS A 81 -3.64 3.40 -12.54
CA LYS A 81 -4.39 2.76 -13.60
C LYS A 81 -3.67 1.53 -14.09
N TYR A 82 -4.43 0.52 -14.43
CA TYR A 82 -3.91 -0.70 -15.00
C TYR A 82 -4.89 -1.28 -16.01
N ILE A 83 -4.40 -2.15 -16.87
CA ILE A 83 -5.24 -2.80 -17.88
C ILE A 83 -5.54 -4.22 -17.41
N LYS A 84 -6.82 -4.54 -17.37
CA LYS A 84 -7.28 -5.89 -17.08
C LYS A 84 -7.85 -6.47 -18.36
N THR A 85 -7.34 -7.63 -18.75
CA THR A 85 -7.82 -8.33 -19.93
C THR A 85 -8.65 -9.54 -19.52
N GLU A 86 -9.90 -9.55 -19.95
CA GLU A 86 -10.81 -10.66 -19.71
C GLU A 86 -11.50 -11.01 -21.03
N ASN A 87 -11.51 -12.30 -21.38
CA ASN A 87 -12.15 -12.78 -22.60
C ASN A 87 -11.70 -11.99 -23.85
N GLY A 88 -10.42 -11.63 -23.91
CA GLY A 88 -9.87 -10.89 -25.03
C GLY A 88 -10.20 -9.41 -25.05
N ILE A 89 -10.89 -8.92 -24.02
CA ILE A 89 -11.26 -7.51 -23.94
C ILE A 89 -10.38 -6.82 -22.90
N ALA A 90 -9.67 -5.77 -23.32
CA ALA A 90 -8.84 -4.96 -22.42
C ALA A 90 -9.67 -3.82 -21.84
N THR A 91 -9.68 -3.72 -20.52
CA THR A 91 -10.43 -2.68 -19.80
C THR A 91 -9.50 -1.92 -18.89
N GLU A 92 -9.56 -0.60 -18.92
CA GLU A 92 -8.80 0.22 -17.97
C GLU A 92 -9.50 0.21 -16.62
N ARG A 93 -8.72 -0.06 -15.58
CA ARG A 93 -9.20 -0.10 -14.20
C ARG A 93 -8.35 0.80 -13.34
N THR A 94 -8.89 1.20 -12.20
CA THR A 94 -8.17 1.99 -11.20
C THR A 94 -8.07 1.19 -9.92
N ALA A 95 -6.86 1.07 -9.39
CA ALA A 95 -6.61 0.48 -8.09
C ALA A 95 -6.18 1.56 -7.11
N PHE A 96 -6.52 1.36 -5.85
CA PHE A 96 -6.11 2.25 -4.75
C PHE A 96 -5.19 1.47 -3.82
N GLU A 97 -4.16 2.14 -3.36
CA GLU A 97 -3.19 1.53 -2.46
C GLU A 97 -2.64 2.58 -1.52
N VAL A 98 -2.04 2.14 -0.43
CA VAL A 98 -1.38 3.04 0.52
C VAL A 98 0.10 3.08 0.18
N SER A 99 0.60 4.26 -0.19
CA SER A 99 2.03 4.48 -0.37
C SER A 99 2.63 4.79 0.99
N ILE A 100 3.50 3.91 1.48
CA ILE A 100 4.01 3.97 2.84
C ILE A 100 5.14 4.97 2.93
N VAL A 101 5.10 5.80 3.98
CA VAL A 101 6.16 6.76 4.30
C VAL A 101 7.02 6.24 5.45
N SER A 102 6.39 5.60 6.44
CA SER A 102 7.13 5.05 7.58
C SER A 102 6.41 3.84 8.16
N ILE A 103 7.17 2.95 8.77
CA ILE A 103 6.66 1.75 9.44
C ILE A 103 7.29 1.66 10.81
N ALA A 104 6.44 1.38 11.81
CA ALA A 104 6.88 1.06 13.17
C ALA A 104 6.35 -0.33 13.53
N THR A 105 7.19 -1.11 14.14
CA THR A 105 6.84 -2.48 14.57
C THR A 105 6.71 -2.59 16.09
#